data_fe4784b4d43accf4a5f7e3df2d21f0ab
#
_entry.id   fe4784b4d43accf4a5f7e3df2d21f0ab
#
_cell.length_a   1.000
_cell.length_b   1.000
_cell.length_c   1.000
_cell.angle_alpha   90.00
_cell.angle_beta   90.00
_cell.angle_gamma   90.00
#
_symmetry.space_group_name_H-M   'P 1'
#
loop_
_entity.id
_entity.type
_entity.pdbx_description
1 polymer ?
#
loop_
_entity_poly.entity_id
_entity_poly.type
_entity_poly.pdbx_seq_one_letter_code
_entity_poly.pdbx_strand_id
1 'polypeptide(L)'
;MLGCGRSDKSSITYTNFVYVQMISDFIKKIIGQKTDVIASGFSGSFVTRACHNEKELFNKIMLVNPPSLTQLKQMPNRKDRLLKAALEIPIFGTLVYHMIVSRDNINNLFIEKMYYNPFHVDNQMADAYYEAAHKGGYYTRFLYSSLAAKYININICHALKALDNSIYIVEGETEPNGKAVTDDYCASNPAIEVSVLKETKHLPHVEAPEAFLEQVKIFF
;
A
#
# COMPACT_ATOMS: atom_id res chain seq x y z
N MET A 1 -3.14 -6.24 -7.89
CA MET A 1 -3.76 -4.93 -8.21
C MET A 1 -3.23 -4.46 -9.55
N LEU A 2 -4.05 -3.82 -10.38
CA LEU A 2 -3.66 -3.31 -11.71
C LEU A 2 -2.41 -2.42 -11.60
N GLY A 3 -1.49 -2.57 -12.53
CA GLY A 3 -0.21 -1.84 -12.52
C GLY A 3 0.87 -2.41 -11.59
N CYS A 4 0.51 -3.26 -10.63
CA CYS A 4 1.42 -3.78 -9.61
C CYS A 4 1.88 -5.21 -9.91
N GLY A 5 3.12 -5.53 -9.58
CA GLY A 5 3.66 -6.87 -9.67
C GLY A 5 3.51 -7.49 -11.05
N ARG A 6 2.91 -8.67 -11.10
CA ARG A 6 2.67 -9.45 -12.33
C ARG A 6 1.34 -9.10 -13.02
N SER A 7 0.52 -8.21 -12.44
CA SER A 7 -0.73 -7.76 -13.07
C SER A 7 -0.47 -6.89 -14.30
N ASP A 8 -1.49 -6.77 -15.14
CA ASP A 8 -1.42 -5.94 -16.34
C ASP A 8 -1.10 -4.48 -16.02
N LYS A 9 -0.41 -3.84 -16.96
CA LYS A 9 -0.01 -2.45 -16.88
C LYS A 9 -0.58 -1.70 -18.08
N SER A 10 -1.22 -0.57 -17.79
CA SER A 10 -1.93 0.23 -18.80
C SER A 10 -1.46 1.68 -18.77
N SER A 11 -1.56 2.37 -19.90
CA SER A 11 -1.26 3.80 -20.04
C SER A 11 -2.44 4.65 -19.55
N ILE A 12 -2.79 4.50 -18.27
CA ILE A 12 -3.86 5.26 -17.64
C ILE A 12 -3.32 6.07 -16.45
N THR A 13 -4.06 7.06 -16.00
CA THR A 13 -3.83 7.65 -14.68
C THR A 13 -4.38 6.69 -13.63
N TYR A 14 -3.50 6.11 -12.84
CA TYR A 14 -3.90 5.28 -11.71
C TYR A 14 -4.38 6.17 -10.57
N THR A 15 -5.65 6.04 -10.23
CA THR A 15 -6.28 6.82 -9.16
C THR A 15 -6.75 5.90 -8.04
N ASN A 16 -6.98 6.47 -6.87
CA ASN A 16 -7.59 5.74 -5.76
C ASN A 16 -8.95 5.11 -6.14
N PHE A 17 -9.75 5.77 -7.00
CA PHE A 17 -11.04 5.24 -7.47
C PHE A 17 -10.91 3.92 -8.20
N VAL A 18 -9.88 3.77 -9.04
CA VAL A 18 -9.61 2.51 -9.75
C VAL A 18 -9.42 1.37 -8.74
N TYR A 19 -8.63 1.59 -7.71
CA TYR A 19 -8.32 0.55 -6.73
C TYR A 19 -9.48 0.26 -5.79
N VAL A 20 -10.20 1.29 -5.34
CA VAL A 20 -11.41 1.12 -4.53
C VAL A 20 -12.44 0.30 -5.28
N GLN A 21 -12.71 0.65 -6.55
CA GLN A 21 -13.66 -0.08 -7.37
C GLN A 21 -13.23 -1.51 -7.64
N MET A 22 -11.93 -1.74 -7.93
CA MET A 22 -11.39 -3.09 -8.15
C MET A 22 -11.60 -3.99 -6.92
N ILE A 23 -11.38 -3.48 -5.71
CA ILE A 23 -11.56 -4.24 -4.47
C ILE A 23 -13.04 -4.61 -4.31
N SER A 24 -13.94 -3.63 -4.44
CA SER A 24 -15.38 -3.88 -4.35
C SER A 24 -15.85 -4.89 -5.40
N ASP A 25 -15.45 -4.70 -6.66
CA ASP A 25 -15.83 -5.59 -7.75
C ASP A 25 -15.28 -7.01 -7.57
N PHE A 26 -14.05 -7.15 -7.06
CA PHE A 26 -13.45 -8.44 -6.78
C PHE A 26 -14.23 -9.20 -5.70
N ILE A 27 -14.60 -8.52 -4.61
CA ILE A 27 -15.38 -9.14 -3.56
C ILE A 27 -16.78 -9.53 -4.08
N LYS A 28 -17.46 -8.63 -4.81
CA LYS A 28 -18.80 -8.91 -5.34
C LYS A 28 -18.83 -10.02 -6.38
N LYS A 29 -17.90 -9.97 -7.35
CA LYS A 29 -18.00 -10.81 -8.55
C LYS A 29 -17.24 -12.12 -8.42
N ILE A 30 -16.19 -12.16 -7.60
CA ILE A 30 -15.30 -13.32 -7.48
C ILE A 30 -15.52 -14.05 -6.14
N ILE A 31 -15.51 -13.30 -5.02
CA ILE A 31 -15.72 -13.91 -3.70
C ILE A 31 -17.21 -14.19 -3.47
N GLY A 32 -18.09 -13.25 -3.81
CA GLY A 32 -19.55 -13.39 -3.74
C GLY A 32 -20.14 -13.40 -2.33
N GLN A 33 -19.35 -13.10 -1.31
CA GLN A 33 -19.78 -13.07 0.09
C GLN A 33 -18.98 -12.05 0.90
N LYS A 34 -19.51 -11.70 2.07
CA LYS A 34 -18.83 -10.86 3.06
C LYS A 34 -17.49 -11.51 3.45
N THR A 35 -16.40 -10.73 3.44
CA THR A 35 -15.07 -11.29 3.60
C THR A 35 -14.19 -10.49 4.56
N ASP A 36 -13.22 -11.16 5.15
CA ASP A 36 -12.14 -10.57 5.93
C ASP A 36 -11.02 -10.11 4.99
N VAL A 37 -10.35 -9.01 5.33
CA VAL A 37 -9.34 -8.41 4.45
C VAL A 37 -8.08 -8.04 5.24
N ILE A 38 -6.92 -8.44 4.70
CA ILE A 38 -5.62 -7.95 5.15
C ILE A 38 -5.05 -7.04 4.05
N ALA A 39 -4.63 -5.84 4.43
CA ALA A 39 -4.11 -4.84 3.49
C ALA A 39 -2.85 -4.17 4.03
N SER A 40 -1.78 -4.15 3.23
CA SER A 40 -0.50 -3.53 3.58
C SER A 40 -0.30 -2.18 2.89
N GLY A 41 0.26 -1.21 3.62
CA GLY A 41 0.60 0.11 3.09
C GLY A 41 -0.59 0.86 2.49
N PHE A 42 -0.42 1.43 1.31
CA PHE A 42 -1.46 2.21 0.62
C PHE A 42 -2.76 1.44 0.36
N SER A 43 -2.71 0.12 0.18
CA SER A 43 -3.91 -0.68 -0.06
C SER A 43 -4.87 -0.64 1.12
N GLY A 44 -4.39 -0.42 2.33
CA GLY A 44 -5.22 -0.19 3.51
C GLY A 44 -6.18 0.99 3.35
N SER A 45 -5.73 2.09 2.73
CA SER A 45 -6.58 3.25 2.47
C SER A 45 -7.68 2.96 1.45
N PHE A 46 -7.40 2.14 0.44
CA PHE A 46 -8.40 1.74 -0.55
C PHE A 46 -9.44 0.80 0.03
N VAL A 47 -8.99 -0.17 0.86
CA VAL A 47 -9.88 -1.09 1.60
C VAL A 47 -10.79 -0.32 2.55
N THR A 48 -10.23 0.61 3.34
CA THR A 48 -11.00 1.47 4.25
C THR A 48 -12.08 2.27 3.51
N ARG A 49 -11.74 2.83 2.34
CA ARG A 49 -12.71 3.56 1.51
C ARG A 49 -13.75 2.65 0.87
N ALA A 50 -13.34 1.48 0.37
CA ALA A 50 -14.25 0.50 -0.20
C ALA A 50 -15.24 0.01 0.85
N CYS A 51 -14.77 -0.30 2.05
CA CYS A 51 -15.61 -0.69 3.18
C CYS A 51 -16.60 0.43 3.57
N HIS A 52 -16.16 1.69 3.60
CA HIS A 52 -17.06 2.81 3.88
C HIS A 52 -18.16 2.95 2.84
N ASN A 53 -17.85 2.70 1.57
CA ASN A 53 -18.83 2.79 0.48
C ASN A 53 -19.83 1.62 0.49
N GLU A 54 -19.38 0.42 0.89
CA GLU A 54 -20.12 -0.84 0.76
C GLU A 54 -19.81 -1.76 1.96
N LYS A 55 -20.28 -1.37 3.15
CA LYS A 55 -20.00 -2.05 4.41
C LYS A 55 -20.37 -3.53 4.42
N GLU A 56 -21.39 -3.90 3.69
CA GLU A 56 -21.90 -5.27 3.60
C GLU A 56 -20.90 -6.25 2.98
N LEU A 57 -19.91 -5.77 2.25
CA LEU A 57 -18.88 -6.61 1.62
C LEU A 57 -17.76 -6.99 2.59
N PHE A 58 -17.55 -6.23 3.66
CA PHE A 58 -16.39 -6.36 4.54
C PHE A 58 -16.80 -6.82 5.94
N ASN A 59 -16.10 -7.81 6.48
CA ASN A 59 -16.26 -8.26 7.87
C ASN A 59 -15.21 -7.59 8.76
N LYS A 60 -14.03 -8.17 8.89
CA LYS A 60 -12.91 -7.63 9.66
C LYS A 60 -11.82 -7.10 8.74
N ILE A 61 -11.08 -6.09 9.17
CA ILE A 61 -10.03 -5.46 8.39
C ILE A 61 -8.74 -5.43 9.20
N MET A 62 -7.67 -6.05 8.68
CA MET A 62 -6.32 -5.92 9.22
C MET A 62 -5.50 -5.01 8.32
N LEU A 63 -4.91 -3.97 8.89
CA LEU A 63 -4.02 -3.04 8.20
C LEU A 63 -2.58 -3.29 8.66
N VAL A 64 -1.66 -3.39 7.71
CA VAL A 64 -0.23 -3.61 7.99
C VAL A 64 0.54 -2.35 7.57
N ASN A 65 1.16 -1.68 8.52
CA ASN A 65 1.88 -0.43 8.32
C ASN A 65 1.13 0.55 7.40
N PRO A 66 -0.07 1.02 7.77
CA PRO A 66 -0.82 1.94 6.94
C PRO A 66 -0.11 3.29 6.83
N PRO A 67 -0.25 4.01 5.71
CA PRO A 67 0.35 5.33 5.54
C PRO A 67 -0.30 6.38 6.45
N SER A 68 0.43 7.43 6.79
CA SER A 68 -0.10 8.48 7.66
C SER A 68 -1.33 9.17 7.07
N LEU A 69 -2.29 9.52 7.91
CA LEU A 69 -3.49 10.26 7.49
C LEU A 69 -3.12 11.61 6.87
N THR A 70 -2.02 12.22 7.31
CA THR A 70 -1.49 13.46 6.73
C THR A 70 -1.02 13.27 5.30
N GLN A 71 -0.31 12.16 5.00
CA GLN A 71 0.10 11.82 3.64
C GLN A 71 -1.12 11.56 2.74
N LEU A 72 -2.09 10.81 3.22
CA LEU A 72 -3.30 10.46 2.47
C LEU A 72 -4.20 11.66 2.14
N LYS A 73 -4.13 12.75 2.91
CA LYS A 73 -4.85 14.00 2.65
C LYS A 73 -4.23 14.83 1.52
N GLN A 74 -2.98 14.57 1.16
CA GLN A 74 -2.32 15.36 0.12
C GLN A 74 -2.91 15.05 -1.25
N MET A 75 -3.46 16.07 -1.91
CA MET A 75 -4.02 15.97 -3.25
C MET A 75 -3.06 16.53 -4.30
N PRO A 76 -3.14 16.09 -5.57
CA PRO A 76 -2.32 16.59 -6.66
C PRO A 76 -2.44 18.11 -6.82
N ASN A 77 -1.34 18.84 -6.71
CA ASN A 77 -1.24 20.25 -7.00
C ASN A 77 -0.70 20.51 -8.42
N ARG A 78 -0.48 21.77 -8.79
CA ARG A 78 0.03 22.12 -10.13
C ARG A 78 1.42 21.54 -10.41
N LYS A 79 2.32 21.51 -9.40
CA LYS A 79 3.67 20.95 -9.53
C LYS A 79 3.60 19.42 -9.69
N ASP A 80 2.73 18.77 -8.92
CA ASP A 80 2.51 17.32 -9.02
C ASP A 80 1.98 16.92 -10.40
N ARG A 81 1.08 17.73 -11.00
CA ARG A 81 0.57 17.51 -12.37
C ARG A 81 1.67 17.66 -13.43
N LEU A 82 2.53 18.65 -13.27
CA LEU A 82 3.67 18.85 -14.15
C LEU A 82 4.68 17.70 -14.03
N LEU A 83 4.98 17.26 -12.81
CA LEU A 83 5.83 16.10 -12.55
C LEU A 83 5.25 14.83 -13.23
N LYS A 84 3.94 14.59 -13.07
CA LYS A 84 3.28 13.48 -13.76
C LYS A 84 3.46 13.56 -15.27
N ALA A 85 3.16 14.69 -15.86
CA ALA A 85 3.31 14.90 -17.31
C ALA A 85 4.74 14.65 -17.78
N ALA A 86 5.75 15.13 -17.04
CA ALA A 86 7.15 14.90 -17.35
C ALA A 86 7.53 13.40 -17.30
N LEU A 87 7.06 12.68 -16.26
CA LEU A 87 7.32 11.25 -16.09
C LEU A 87 6.60 10.39 -17.15
N GLU A 88 5.57 10.92 -17.80
CA GLU A 88 4.83 10.22 -18.85
C GLU A 88 5.35 10.49 -20.27
N ILE A 89 6.28 11.43 -20.44
CA ILE A 89 6.93 11.66 -21.73
C ILE A 89 7.61 10.36 -22.19
N PRO A 90 7.32 9.87 -23.41
CA PRO A 90 8.02 8.73 -23.98
C PRO A 90 9.54 8.95 -23.96
N ILE A 91 10.33 7.90 -23.84
CA ILE A 91 11.79 7.92 -23.73
C ILE A 91 12.25 8.53 -22.40
N PHE A 92 12.06 9.82 -22.14
CA PHE A 92 12.51 10.49 -20.91
C PHE A 92 11.91 9.85 -19.64
N GLY A 93 10.57 9.75 -19.55
CA GLY A 93 9.91 9.14 -18.40
C GLY A 93 10.26 7.66 -18.22
N THR A 94 10.44 6.92 -19.32
CA THR A 94 10.89 5.54 -19.27
C THR A 94 12.32 5.43 -18.72
N LEU A 95 13.22 6.28 -19.18
CA LEU A 95 14.61 6.33 -18.71
C LEU A 95 14.67 6.65 -17.20
N VAL A 96 13.97 7.70 -16.78
CA VAL A 96 13.89 8.09 -15.36
C VAL A 96 13.31 6.95 -14.53
N TYR A 97 12.24 6.29 -14.99
CA TYR A 97 11.66 5.14 -14.32
C TYR A 97 12.67 4.01 -14.14
N HIS A 98 13.36 3.59 -15.22
CA HIS A 98 14.37 2.53 -15.14
C HIS A 98 15.57 2.87 -14.24
N MET A 99 15.95 4.14 -14.16
CA MET A 99 16.96 4.57 -13.20
C MET A 99 16.47 4.38 -11.75
N ILE A 100 15.22 4.75 -11.45
CA ILE A 100 14.64 4.65 -10.10
C ILE A 100 14.47 3.20 -9.69
N VAL A 101 14.02 2.33 -10.59
CA VAL A 101 13.80 0.90 -10.33
C VAL A 101 15.00 0.03 -10.75
N SER A 102 16.20 0.61 -10.77
CA SER A 102 17.41 -0.17 -10.98
C SER A 102 17.62 -1.20 -9.86
N ARG A 103 18.35 -2.28 -10.14
CA ARG A 103 18.59 -3.34 -9.14
C ARG A 103 19.23 -2.80 -7.87
N ASP A 104 20.22 -1.90 -8.00
CA ASP A 104 20.90 -1.29 -6.87
C ASP A 104 19.94 -0.44 -6.03
N ASN A 105 19.09 0.35 -6.66
CA ASN A 105 18.11 1.16 -5.94
C ASN A 105 17.04 0.30 -5.25
N ILE A 106 16.63 -0.81 -5.85
CA ILE A 106 15.73 -1.78 -5.20
C ILE A 106 16.42 -2.41 -3.98
N ASN A 107 17.66 -2.85 -4.10
CA ASN A 107 18.43 -3.39 -2.97
C ASN A 107 18.58 -2.34 -1.85
N ASN A 108 18.96 -1.11 -2.19
CA ASN A 108 19.06 -0.02 -1.22
C ASN A 108 17.72 0.27 -0.55
N LEU A 109 16.61 0.24 -1.29
CA LEU A 109 15.27 0.41 -0.73
C LEU A 109 14.95 -0.67 0.32
N PHE A 110 15.29 -1.93 0.04
CA PHE A 110 15.10 -3.01 1.00
C PHE A 110 15.97 -2.80 2.25
N ILE A 111 17.25 -2.54 2.08
CA ILE A 111 18.22 -2.37 3.18
C ILE A 111 17.86 -1.15 4.04
N GLU A 112 17.55 -0.02 3.43
CA GLU A 112 17.37 1.23 4.19
C GLU A 112 15.95 1.40 4.74
N LYS A 113 14.93 0.94 4.00
CA LYS A 113 13.54 1.31 4.30
C LYS A 113 12.60 0.15 4.59
N MET A 114 12.82 -1.02 4.00
CA MET A 114 11.85 -2.11 4.08
C MET A 114 12.11 -3.09 5.21
N TYR A 115 13.38 -3.37 5.52
CA TYR A 115 13.78 -4.38 6.50
C TYR A 115 14.39 -3.75 7.74
N TYR A 116 14.10 -4.34 8.89
CA TYR A 116 14.77 -4.09 10.16
C TYR A 116 16.23 -4.59 10.11
N ASN A 117 16.40 -5.85 9.71
CA ASN A 117 17.71 -6.44 9.56
C ASN A 117 18.10 -6.53 8.07
N PRO A 118 19.02 -5.67 7.60
CA PRO A 118 19.43 -5.66 6.19
C PRO A 118 20.12 -6.96 5.74
N PHE A 119 20.63 -7.79 6.67
CA PHE A 119 21.23 -9.08 6.34
C PHE A 119 20.20 -10.16 5.99
N HIS A 120 18.92 -9.93 6.30
CA HIS A 120 17.83 -10.83 5.90
C HIS A 120 17.25 -10.52 4.51
N VAL A 121 17.80 -9.54 3.81
CA VAL A 121 17.38 -9.24 2.43
C VAL A 121 17.81 -10.38 1.51
N ASP A 122 16.81 -11.12 1.02
CA ASP A 122 17.06 -12.19 0.06
C ASP A 122 17.22 -11.64 -1.36
N ASN A 123 18.31 -12.02 -2.02
CA ASN A 123 18.55 -11.65 -3.41
C ASN A 123 17.43 -12.13 -4.36
N GLN A 124 16.81 -13.28 -4.07
CA GLN A 124 15.69 -13.79 -4.88
C GLN A 124 14.47 -12.87 -4.80
N MET A 125 14.21 -12.31 -3.61
CA MET A 125 13.15 -11.33 -3.43
C MET A 125 13.46 -10.04 -4.20
N ALA A 126 14.67 -9.51 -4.08
CA ALA A 126 15.09 -8.32 -4.83
C ALA A 126 14.97 -8.52 -6.34
N ASP A 127 15.35 -9.70 -6.83
CA ASP A 127 15.20 -10.08 -8.24
C ASP A 127 13.72 -10.15 -8.65
N ALA A 128 12.85 -10.74 -7.83
CA ALA A 128 11.42 -10.81 -8.11
C ALA A 128 10.77 -9.41 -8.19
N TYR A 129 11.20 -8.48 -7.32
CA TYR A 129 10.74 -7.08 -7.37
C TYR A 129 11.28 -6.37 -8.61
N TYR A 130 12.55 -6.59 -8.97
CA TYR A 130 13.14 -6.04 -10.17
C TYR A 130 12.40 -6.50 -11.42
N GLU A 131 12.17 -7.81 -11.57
CA GLU A 131 11.42 -8.37 -12.68
C GLU A 131 9.98 -7.81 -12.74
N ALA A 132 9.29 -7.75 -11.61
CA ALA A 132 7.95 -7.21 -11.51
C ALA A 132 7.87 -5.74 -11.91
N ALA A 133 8.89 -4.94 -11.52
CA ALA A 133 8.99 -3.53 -11.88
C ALA A 133 9.25 -3.32 -13.38
N HIS A 134 9.93 -4.25 -14.06
CA HIS A 134 10.25 -4.16 -15.49
C HIS A 134 9.24 -4.87 -16.40
N LYS A 135 8.43 -5.78 -15.85
CA LYS A 135 7.39 -6.48 -16.60
C LYS A 135 6.30 -5.51 -17.07
N GLY A 136 6.15 -5.35 -18.37
CA GLY A 136 5.21 -4.41 -18.98
C GLY A 136 5.91 -3.25 -19.70
N GLY A 137 7.24 -3.22 -19.70
CA GLY A 137 8.05 -2.27 -20.47
C GLY A 137 7.71 -0.82 -20.14
N TYR A 138 7.50 0.00 -21.16
CA TYR A 138 7.25 1.42 -20.98
C TYR A 138 5.93 1.77 -20.27
N TYR A 139 4.99 0.83 -20.12
CA TYR A 139 3.74 1.05 -19.37
C TYR A 139 3.92 1.14 -17.87
N THR A 140 5.00 0.61 -17.33
CA THR A 140 5.26 0.58 -15.88
C THR A 140 5.38 1.98 -15.25
N ARG A 141 5.86 2.98 -16.01
CA ARG A 141 6.02 4.36 -15.55
C ARG A 141 4.71 5.05 -15.18
N PHE A 142 3.54 4.62 -15.75
CA PHE A 142 2.26 5.29 -15.51
C PHE A 142 1.74 5.11 -14.08
N LEU A 143 1.96 3.93 -13.49
CA LEU A 143 1.67 3.76 -12.06
C LEU A 143 2.60 4.60 -11.21
N TYR A 144 3.90 4.57 -11.52
CA TYR A 144 4.88 5.36 -10.79
C TYR A 144 4.61 6.87 -10.88
N SER A 145 4.29 7.39 -12.07
CA SER A 145 3.93 8.80 -12.26
C SER A 145 2.71 9.20 -11.45
N SER A 146 1.70 8.32 -11.38
CA SER A 146 0.48 8.54 -10.61
C SER A 146 0.74 8.51 -9.10
N LEU A 147 1.60 7.61 -8.63
CA LEU A 147 2.05 7.52 -7.24
C LEU A 147 2.84 8.78 -6.83
N ALA A 148 3.89 9.12 -7.59
CA ALA A 148 4.74 10.27 -7.33
C ALA A 148 3.95 11.60 -7.34
N ALA A 149 2.93 11.69 -8.17
CA ALA A 149 2.05 12.86 -8.27
C ALA A 149 0.80 12.78 -7.38
N LYS A 150 0.76 11.85 -6.41
CA LYS A 150 -0.29 11.74 -5.36
C LYS A 150 -1.71 11.43 -5.87
N TYR A 151 -1.86 10.95 -7.12
CA TYR A 151 -3.18 10.61 -7.67
C TYR A 151 -3.83 9.40 -6.99
N ILE A 152 -3.04 8.56 -6.33
CA ILE A 152 -3.54 7.41 -5.57
C ILE A 152 -3.90 7.76 -4.12
N ASN A 153 -3.54 8.95 -3.63
CA ASN A 153 -3.88 9.38 -2.29
C ASN A 153 -5.40 9.52 -2.13
N ILE A 154 -5.89 9.19 -0.96
CA ILE A 154 -7.32 9.31 -0.62
C ILE A 154 -7.47 9.66 0.86
N ASN A 155 -8.18 10.74 1.14
CA ASN A 155 -8.52 11.11 2.51
C ASN A 155 -9.56 10.14 3.07
N ILE A 156 -9.16 9.33 4.05
CA ILE A 156 -10.00 8.32 4.70
C ILE A 156 -10.48 8.72 6.10
N CYS A 157 -10.17 9.94 6.59
CA CYS A 157 -10.51 10.31 7.97
C CYS A 157 -12.00 10.21 8.28
N HIS A 158 -12.85 10.62 7.32
CA HIS A 158 -14.32 10.48 7.50
C HIS A 158 -14.73 9.01 7.45
N ALA A 159 -14.14 8.24 6.56
CA ALA A 159 -14.42 6.81 6.44
C ALA A 159 -14.07 6.07 7.74
N LEU A 160 -12.87 6.30 8.29
CA LEU A 160 -12.44 5.68 9.55
C LEU A 160 -13.41 5.98 10.71
N LYS A 161 -13.86 7.23 10.83
CA LYS A 161 -14.82 7.64 11.88
C LYS A 161 -16.19 6.99 11.74
N ALA A 162 -16.59 6.66 10.52
CA ALA A 162 -17.91 6.11 10.21
C ALA A 162 -17.94 4.58 10.18
N LEU A 163 -16.79 3.91 10.23
CA LEU A 163 -16.71 2.46 10.24
C LEU A 163 -16.95 1.90 11.64
N ASP A 164 -17.82 0.91 11.69
CA ASP A 164 -18.15 0.07 12.85
C ASP A 164 -17.56 -1.35 12.74
N ASN A 165 -16.89 -1.65 11.64
CA ASN A 165 -16.15 -2.89 11.46
C ASN A 165 -14.97 -2.98 12.43
N SER A 166 -14.64 -4.19 12.89
CA SER A 166 -13.40 -4.43 13.64
C SER A 166 -12.19 -4.15 12.75
N ILE A 167 -11.33 -3.24 13.19
CA ILE A 167 -10.11 -2.87 12.50
C ILE A 167 -8.93 -3.16 13.43
N TYR A 168 -7.94 -3.87 12.91
CA TYR A 168 -6.71 -4.21 13.61
C TYR A 168 -5.50 -3.72 12.83
N ILE A 169 -4.59 -3.02 13.50
CA ILE A 169 -3.35 -2.56 12.87
C ILE A 169 -2.19 -3.40 13.38
N VAL A 170 -1.42 -3.95 12.45
CA VAL A 170 -0.13 -4.58 12.75
C VAL A 170 0.97 -3.66 12.27
N GLU A 171 1.80 -3.20 13.20
CA GLU A 171 2.89 -2.27 12.98
C GLU A 171 4.25 -2.94 13.20
N GLY A 172 5.22 -2.64 12.36
CA GLY A 172 6.62 -2.99 12.62
C GLY A 172 7.23 -2.05 13.66
N GLU A 173 7.95 -2.60 14.65
CA GLU A 173 8.52 -1.83 15.78
C GLU A 173 9.38 -0.64 15.33
N THR A 174 10.08 -0.78 14.23
CA THR A 174 11.00 0.26 13.71
C THR A 174 10.46 0.97 12.47
N GLU A 175 9.15 0.86 12.20
CA GLU A 175 8.52 1.63 11.12
C GLU A 175 8.65 3.13 11.41
N PRO A 176 9.18 3.93 10.46
CA PRO A 176 9.36 5.36 10.68
C PRO A 176 8.04 6.07 11.00
N ASN A 177 7.98 6.74 12.15
CA ASN A 177 6.79 7.40 12.69
C ASN A 177 5.58 6.48 12.93
N GLY A 178 5.78 5.17 12.97
CA GLY A 178 4.71 4.18 13.08
C GLY A 178 3.77 4.48 14.24
N LYS A 179 4.29 4.66 15.45
CA LYS A 179 3.48 5.03 16.63
C LYS A 179 2.63 6.29 16.42
N ALA A 180 3.18 7.34 15.83
CA ALA A 180 2.41 8.56 15.57
C ALA A 180 1.30 8.32 14.53
N VAL A 181 1.55 7.44 13.56
CA VAL A 181 0.55 7.04 12.57
C VAL A 181 -0.56 6.25 13.24
N THR A 182 -0.25 5.24 14.04
CA THR A 182 -1.25 4.42 14.72
C THR A 182 -2.05 5.22 15.75
N ASP A 183 -1.42 6.15 16.48
CA ASP A 183 -2.10 7.08 17.39
C ASP A 183 -3.13 7.95 16.63
N ASP A 184 -2.80 8.46 15.43
CA ASP A 184 -3.73 9.22 14.58
C ASP A 184 -4.93 8.37 14.11
N TYR A 185 -4.71 7.08 13.78
CA TYR A 185 -5.77 6.15 13.41
C TYR A 185 -6.68 5.87 14.62
N CYS A 186 -6.12 5.55 15.78
CA CYS A 186 -6.88 5.33 17.02
C CYS A 186 -7.64 6.59 17.47
N ALA A 187 -7.07 7.77 17.31
CA ALA A 187 -7.77 9.04 17.58
C ALA A 187 -8.94 9.26 16.61
N SER A 188 -8.86 8.73 15.38
CA SER A 188 -9.93 8.82 14.39
C SER A 188 -11.04 7.79 14.64
N ASN A 189 -10.69 6.60 15.13
CA ASN A 189 -11.63 5.53 15.50
C ASN A 189 -11.08 4.76 16.72
N PRO A 190 -11.61 5.02 17.93
CA PRO A 190 -11.12 4.41 19.18
C PRO A 190 -11.31 2.89 19.26
N ALA A 191 -12.09 2.28 18.38
CA ALA A 191 -12.26 0.83 18.32
C ALA A 191 -11.14 0.10 17.56
N ILE A 192 -10.16 0.84 17.03
CA ILE A 192 -8.99 0.27 16.38
C ILE A 192 -8.03 -0.28 17.43
N GLU A 193 -7.69 -1.55 17.29
CA GLU A 193 -6.64 -2.19 18.09
C GLU A 193 -5.32 -2.21 17.33
N VAL A 194 -4.19 -2.14 18.06
CA VAL A 194 -2.86 -2.08 17.48
C VAL A 194 -1.95 -3.13 18.12
N SER A 195 -1.22 -3.85 17.29
CA SER A 195 -0.13 -4.73 17.71
C SER A 195 1.18 -4.30 17.04
N VAL A 196 2.26 -4.30 17.82
CA VAL A 196 3.60 -3.98 17.34
C VAL A 196 4.44 -5.25 17.31
N LEU A 197 4.95 -5.61 16.13
CA LEU A 197 5.84 -6.75 15.97
C LEU A 197 7.30 -6.32 16.15
N LYS A 198 7.97 -6.97 17.12
CA LYS A 198 9.36 -6.69 17.46
C LYS A 198 10.30 -7.09 16.32
N GLU A 199 11.41 -6.36 16.23
CA GLU A 199 12.48 -6.64 15.25
C GLU A 199 11.98 -6.67 13.80
N THR A 200 10.94 -5.89 13.48
CA THR A 200 10.40 -5.73 12.14
C THR A 200 10.28 -4.26 11.77
N LYS A 201 10.21 -3.98 10.47
CA LYS A 201 10.06 -2.64 9.92
C LYS A 201 8.85 -2.56 9.00
N HIS A 202 9.05 -2.29 7.71
CA HIS A 202 7.94 -2.03 6.77
C HIS A 202 7.19 -3.29 6.35
N LEU A 203 7.84 -4.45 6.39
CA LEU A 203 7.28 -5.73 5.94
C LEU A 203 7.19 -6.76 7.08
N PRO A 204 6.47 -6.49 8.20
CA PRO A 204 6.44 -7.38 9.35
C PRO A 204 5.93 -8.78 9.01
N HIS A 205 5.04 -8.92 8.02
CA HIS A 205 4.54 -10.20 7.54
C HIS A 205 5.57 -11.03 6.76
N VAL A 206 6.68 -10.41 6.33
CA VAL A 206 7.80 -11.08 5.65
C VAL A 206 8.95 -11.30 6.61
N GLU A 207 9.24 -10.33 7.47
CA GLU A 207 10.36 -10.37 8.42
C GLU A 207 10.10 -11.34 9.59
N ALA A 208 8.86 -11.40 10.08
CA ALA A 208 8.44 -12.25 11.18
C ALA A 208 7.13 -13.00 10.87
N PRO A 209 7.12 -13.91 9.88
CA PRO A 209 5.89 -14.54 9.38
C PRO A 209 5.14 -15.33 10.46
N GLU A 210 5.83 -15.99 11.36
CA GLU A 210 5.21 -16.77 12.45
C GLU A 210 4.48 -15.85 13.43
N ALA A 211 5.16 -14.80 13.93
CA ALA A 211 4.55 -13.81 14.80
C ALA A 211 3.39 -13.06 14.12
N PHE A 212 3.51 -12.78 12.83
CA PHE A 212 2.42 -12.19 12.06
C PHE A 212 1.21 -13.12 11.95
N LEU A 213 1.42 -14.40 11.68
CA LEU A 213 0.36 -15.41 11.63
C LEU A 213 -0.35 -15.59 12.97
N GLU A 214 0.35 -15.43 14.10
CA GLU A 214 -0.28 -15.41 15.42
C GLU A 214 -1.27 -14.23 15.54
N GLN A 215 -0.88 -13.03 15.09
CA GLN A 215 -1.79 -11.89 15.09
C GLN A 215 -3.00 -12.12 14.16
N VAL A 216 -2.80 -12.75 13.03
CA VAL A 216 -3.90 -13.13 12.12
C VAL A 216 -4.87 -14.09 12.82
N LYS A 217 -4.39 -15.13 13.48
CA LYS A 217 -5.23 -16.11 14.22
C LYS A 217 -5.95 -15.50 15.42
N ILE A 218 -5.36 -14.49 16.07
CA ILE A 218 -6.00 -13.80 17.19
C ILE A 218 -7.15 -12.93 16.71
N PHE A 219 -6.97 -12.29 15.56
CA PHE A 219 -7.94 -11.31 15.07
C PHE A 219 -9.05 -11.94 14.23
N PHE A 220 -8.79 -12.92 13.38
CA PHE A 220 -9.78 -13.57 12.52
C PHE A 220 -10.32 -14.86 13.11
#